data_8abb19b8fd4295e5c4ee0680f696cd37
#
_entry.id   8abb19b8fd4295e5c4ee0680f696cd37
#
_cell.length_a   1.000
_cell.length_b   1.000
_cell.length_c   1.000
_cell.angle_alpha   90.00
_cell.angle_beta   90.00
_cell.angle_gamma   90.00
#
_symmetry.space_group_name_H-M   'P 1'
#
loop_
_entity.id
_entity.type
_entity.pdbx_description
1 polymer ?
#
loop_
_entity_poly.entity_id
_entity_poly.type
_entity_poly.pdbx_seq_one_letter_code
_entity_poly.pdbx_strand_id
1 'polypeptide(L)'
;MADTSFLIRVGHSPDPDDAFMFYALAKNKIPTGRYRFVHELVDIETLNHRAFAGELELTAVSIHAYAHLSDRYILCNCGASMGDNYGPMVVAREDSPPPDLVRSTIAVPGRLTSAFLALRLYLNREFDHVIVPFDEIPRAVVQGRYGDRSVDAGLLIHEGQLTYAQSGLRLIVDLGRWWTDETGLPLPLGANAVRKDLGPEVARDVDRILLESIRYGLQHREEALAYAQQYGRDLDTALADRFVGMYVNDWTLDFGPRGRTAIAEFLRRGFECGAVPRAVTPEFIT
;
A
#
# COMPACT_ATOMS: atom_id res chain seq x y z
N MET A 1 -35.21 -16.97 -13.01
CA MET A 1 -34.28 -17.55 -12.03
C MET A 1 -33.69 -16.36 -11.29
N ALA A 2 -33.80 -16.33 -9.96
CA ALA A 2 -33.16 -15.25 -9.18
C ALA A 2 -31.66 -15.32 -9.43
N ASP A 3 -31.07 -14.16 -9.77
CA ASP A 3 -29.63 -14.00 -9.89
C ASP A 3 -29.02 -14.27 -8.51
N THR A 4 -28.47 -15.46 -8.32
CA THR A 4 -27.84 -15.90 -7.06
C THR A 4 -26.37 -15.45 -7.04
N SER A 5 -26.04 -14.33 -7.68
CA SER A 5 -24.68 -13.80 -7.69
C SER A 5 -24.27 -13.36 -6.29
N PHE A 6 -23.09 -13.81 -5.86
CA PHE A 6 -22.49 -13.43 -4.58
C PHE A 6 -21.75 -12.10 -4.76
N LEU A 7 -22.19 -11.06 -4.05
CA LEU A 7 -21.60 -9.72 -4.16
C LEU A 7 -20.29 -9.64 -3.37
N ILE A 8 -19.22 -9.20 -4.02
CA ILE A 8 -17.92 -8.85 -3.44
C ILE A 8 -17.70 -7.36 -3.64
N ARG A 9 -17.74 -6.57 -2.57
CA ARG A 9 -17.29 -5.18 -2.59
C ARG A 9 -15.78 -5.17 -2.45
N VAL A 10 -15.11 -4.52 -3.40
CA VAL A 10 -13.64 -4.48 -3.50
C VAL A 10 -13.18 -3.07 -3.21
N GLY A 11 -12.46 -2.89 -2.10
CA GLY A 11 -11.78 -1.65 -1.80
C GLY A 11 -10.35 -1.66 -2.29
N HIS A 12 -9.99 -0.70 -3.13
CA HIS A 12 -8.61 -0.48 -3.55
C HIS A 12 -8.34 1.01 -3.80
N SER A 13 -7.07 1.35 -3.81
CA SER A 13 -6.64 2.73 -4.00
C SER A 13 -6.89 3.22 -5.43
N PRO A 14 -7.18 4.50 -5.65
CA PRO A 14 -7.24 5.09 -6.99
C PRO A 14 -5.83 5.44 -7.49
N ASP A 15 -4.93 4.45 -7.50
CA ASP A 15 -3.53 4.58 -7.92
C ASP A 15 -3.25 3.65 -9.08
N PRO A 16 -2.23 3.94 -9.92
CA PRO A 16 -1.99 3.16 -11.13
C PRO A 16 -1.68 1.67 -10.89
N ASP A 17 -0.99 1.31 -9.83
CA ASP A 17 -0.65 -0.08 -9.50
C ASP A 17 -1.89 -0.89 -9.11
N ASP A 18 -2.73 -0.38 -8.21
CA ASP A 18 -4.00 -1.01 -7.87
C ASP A 18 -4.94 -1.08 -9.08
N ALA A 19 -5.09 0.02 -9.83
CA ALA A 19 -5.92 0.04 -11.03
C ALA A 19 -5.46 -0.99 -12.06
N PHE A 20 -4.15 -1.19 -12.20
CA PHE A 20 -3.57 -2.21 -13.07
C PHE A 20 -3.91 -3.62 -12.60
N MET A 21 -3.74 -3.92 -11.31
CA MET A 21 -4.07 -5.23 -10.73
C MET A 21 -5.54 -5.61 -10.91
N PHE A 22 -6.43 -4.64 -10.72
CA PHE A 22 -7.88 -4.84 -10.80
C PHE A 22 -8.47 -4.61 -12.19
N TYR A 23 -7.67 -4.28 -13.22
CA TYR A 23 -8.12 -3.98 -14.56
C TYR A 23 -9.08 -5.03 -15.13
N ALA A 24 -8.68 -6.30 -15.08
CA ALA A 24 -9.48 -7.36 -15.70
C ALA A 24 -10.81 -7.58 -14.98
N LEU A 25 -10.88 -7.39 -13.67
CA LEU A 25 -12.11 -7.41 -12.89
C LEU A 25 -12.99 -6.20 -13.20
N ALA A 26 -12.43 -5.00 -13.17
CA ALA A 26 -13.16 -3.75 -13.42
C ALA A 26 -13.74 -3.66 -14.84
N LYS A 27 -13.11 -4.33 -15.81
CA LYS A 27 -13.55 -4.36 -17.22
C LYS A 27 -14.18 -5.69 -17.65
N ASN A 28 -14.48 -6.59 -16.72
CA ASN A 28 -15.10 -7.89 -16.98
C ASN A 28 -14.34 -8.71 -18.05
N LYS A 29 -13.01 -8.69 -18.02
CA LYS A 29 -12.14 -9.38 -18.99
C LYS A 29 -11.93 -10.86 -18.67
N ILE A 30 -12.26 -11.28 -17.44
CA ILE A 30 -12.09 -12.65 -16.94
C ILE A 30 -13.41 -13.17 -16.37
N PRO A 31 -13.64 -14.50 -16.40
CA PRO A 31 -14.82 -15.09 -15.79
C PRO A 31 -14.72 -15.05 -14.25
N THR A 32 -15.78 -14.61 -13.60
CA THR A 32 -15.86 -14.53 -12.14
C THR A 32 -16.81 -15.57 -11.52
N GLY A 33 -17.37 -16.45 -12.35
CA GLY A 33 -18.30 -17.49 -11.89
C GLY A 33 -19.55 -16.91 -11.22
N ARG A 34 -19.82 -17.32 -10.00
CA ARG A 34 -20.95 -16.83 -9.19
C ARG A 34 -20.73 -15.47 -8.54
N TYR A 35 -19.55 -14.88 -8.66
CA TYR A 35 -19.19 -13.65 -7.97
C TYR A 35 -19.39 -12.42 -8.85
N ARG A 36 -19.94 -11.36 -8.27
CA ARG A 36 -20.05 -10.04 -8.87
C ARG A 36 -19.22 -9.06 -8.05
N PHE A 37 -18.21 -8.47 -8.68
CA PHE A 37 -17.31 -7.51 -8.04
C PHE A 37 -17.83 -6.09 -8.25
N VAL A 38 -17.83 -5.30 -7.18
CA VAL A 38 -18.14 -3.87 -7.20
C VAL A 38 -16.99 -3.12 -6.55
N HIS A 39 -16.35 -2.25 -7.33
CA HIS A 39 -15.15 -1.55 -6.94
C HIS A 39 -15.47 -0.23 -6.22
N GLU A 40 -14.81 -0.01 -5.10
CA GLU A 40 -14.88 1.22 -4.32
C GLU A 40 -13.45 1.77 -4.15
N LEU A 41 -13.21 2.95 -4.74
CA LEU A 41 -11.89 3.54 -4.87
C LEU A 41 -11.74 4.68 -3.85
N VAL A 42 -10.92 4.46 -2.85
CA VAL A 42 -10.55 5.45 -1.82
C VAL A 42 -9.10 5.21 -1.39
N ASP A 43 -8.49 6.21 -0.76
CA ASP A 43 -7.10 6.11 -0.30
C ASP A 43 -6.90 5.00 0.74
N ILE A 44 -5.65 4.53 0.86
CA ILE A 44 -5.30 3.36 1.69
C ILE A 44 -5.59 3.58 3.19
N GLU A 45 -5.44 4.79 3.73
CA GLU A 45 -5.75 5.05 5.14
C GLU A 45 -7.25 4.95 5.40
N THR A 46 -8.07 5.45 4.48
CA THR A 46 -9.54 5.28 4.51
C THR A 46 -9.93 3.80 4.40
N LEU A 47 -9.29 3.02 3.51
CA LEU A 47 -9.52 1.57 3.41
C LEU A 47 -9.18 0.85 4.71
N ASN A 48 -8.03 1.19 5.33
CA ASN A 48 -7.64 0.65 6.62
C ASN A 48 -8.73 0.89 7.68
N HIS A 49 -9.27 2.10 7.76
CA HIS A 49 -10.36 2.43 8.70
C HIS A 49 -11.65 1.67 8.38
N ARG A 50 -12.04 1.55 7.12
CA ARG A 50 -13.23 0.78 6.71
C ARG A 50 -13.08 -0.72 7.00
N ALA A 51 -11.86 -1.25 6.90
CA ALA A 51 -11.58 -2.63 7.26
C ALA A 51 -11.83 -2.90 8.77
N PHE A 52 -11.60 -1.94 9.66
CA PHE A 52 -11.98 -2.08 11.07
C PHE A 52 -13.49 -2.29 11.26
N ALA A 53 -14.31 -1.64 10.45
CA ALA A 53 -15.76 -1.84 10.46
C ALA A 53 -16.21 -3.14 9.76
N GLY A 54 -15.31 -3.77 8.97
CA GLY A 54 -15.63 -4.98 8.20
C GLY A 54 -16.58 -4.70 7.04
N GLU A 55 -16.49 -3.50 6.44
CA GLU A 55 -17.42 -3.06 5.41
C GLU A 55 -17.22 -3.79 4.07
N LEU A 56 -15.99 -4.16 3.74
CA LEU A 56 -15.61 -4.70 2.44
C LEU A 56 -15.30 -6.19 2.52
N GLU A 57 -15.72 -6.95 1.51
CA GLU A 57 -15.46 -8.39 1.40
C GLU A 57 -14.00 -8.66 1.00
N LEU A 58 -13.46 -7.86 0.08
CA LEU A 58 -12.06 -7.85 -0.35
C LEU A 58 -11.56 -6.40 -0.24
N THR A 59 -10.41 -6.18 0.36
CA THR A 59 -9.85 -4.83 0.47
C THR A 59 -8.34 -4.84 0.45
N ALA A 60 -7.76 -3.83 -0.18
CA ALA A 60 -6.36 -3.48 0.06
C ALA A 60 -6.22 -3.01 1.52
N VAL A 61 -5.15 -3.43 2.16
CA VAL A 61 -4.78 -3.03 3.54
C VAL A 61 -3.29 -2.79 3.63
N SER A 62 -2.90 -1.80 4.40
CA SER A 62 -1.50 -1.67 4.82
C SER A 62 -1.11 -2.85 5.72
N ILE A 63 0.11 -3.37 5.58
CA ILE A 63 0.59 -4.45 6.47
C ILE A 63 0.61 -3.99 7.95
N HIS A 64 0.87 -2.71 8.20
CA HIS A 64 0.72 -2.14 9.55
C HIS A 64 -0.72 -2.28 10.06
N ALA A 65 -1.71 -1.88 9.27
CA ALA A 65 -3.12 -1.99 9.64
C ALA A 65 -3.55 -3.44 9.85
N TYR A 66 -3.02 -4.38 9.05
CA TYR A 66 -3.32 -5.80 9.19
C TYR A 66 -3.02 -6.34 10.60
N ALA A 67 -2.03 -5.79 11.30
CA ALA A 67 -1.78 -6.16 12.69
C ALA A 67 -3.00 -6.01 13.61
N HIS A 68 -3.89 -5.08 13.30
CA HIS A 68 -5.12 -4.82 14.03
C HIS A 68 -6.33 -5.57 13.45
N LEU A 69 -6.20 -6.06 12.21
CA LEU A 69 -7.30 -6.66 11.43
C LEU A 69 -7.23 -8.18 11.36
N SER A 70 -6.16 -8.80 11.85
CA SER A 70 -5.87 -10.24 11.69
C SER A 70 -6.96 -11.18 12.24
N ASP A 71 -7.79 -10.73 13.17
CA ASP A 71 -8.93 -11.51 13.67
C ASP A 71 -10.10 -11.49 12.68
N ARG A 72 -10.19 -10.50 11.81
CA ARG A 72 -11.31 -10.28 10.89
C ARG A 72 -10.99 -10.58 9.44
N TYR A 73 -9.74 -10.37 9.03
CA TYR A 73 -9.29 -10.54 7.66
C TYR A 73 -8.16 -11.57 7.56
N ILE A 74 -8.13 -12.26 6.43
CA ILE A 74 -7.03 -13.16 6.03
C ILE A 74 -6.37 -12.60 4.76
N LEU A 75 -5.05 -12.65 4.68
CA LEU A 75 -4.31 -12.17 3.52
C LEU A 75 -4.48 -13.09 2.32
N CYS A 76 -4.69 -12.51 1.15
CA CYS A 76 -4.55 -13.19 -0.13
C CYS A 76 -3.11 -13.70 -0.31
N ASN A 77 -2.91 -14.63 -1.23
CA ASN A 77 -1.57 -15.10 -1.62
C ASN A 77 -0.92 -14.24 -2.70
N CYS A 78 -1.72 -13.36 -3.32
CA CYS A 78 -1.33 -12.46 -4.40
C CYS A 78 -1.78 -11.03 -4.10
N GLY A 79 -1.39 -10.08 -4.95
CA GLY A 79 -1.77 -8.68 -4.80
C GLY A 79 -0.97 -7.94 -3.73
N ALA A 80 0.29 -8.34 -3.50
CA ALA A 80 1.19 -7.63 -2.60
C ALA A 80 1.80 -6.40 -3.28
N SER A 81 1.98 -5.34 -2.48
CA SER A 81 2.90 -4.24 -2.77
C SER A 81 4.11 -4.37 -1.87
N MET A 82 5.27 -4.69 -2.48
CA MET A 82 6.54 -4.87 -1.78
C MET A 82 7.58 -3.89 -2.33
N GLY A 83 8.32 -3.24 -1.44
CA GLY A 83 9.48 -2.45 -1.80
C GLY A 83 10.76 -3.30 -1.71
N ASP A 84 11.30 -3.74 -2.83
CA ASP A 84 12.54 -4.51 -2.88
C ASP A 84 13.72 -3.60 -3.24
N ASN A 85 14.44 -3.13 -2.22
CA ASN A 85 15.49 -2.11 -2.31
C ASN A 85 15.00 -0.71 -2.73
N TYR A 86 13.75 -0.41 -2.52
CA TYR A 86 13.11 0.90 -2.63
C TYR A 86 11.83 0.92 -1.78
N GLY A 87 11.31 2.12 -1.45
CA GLY A 87 10.07 2.19 -0.68
C GLY A 87 9.63 3.62 -0.38
N PRO A 88 8.82 3.83 0.65
CA PRO A 88 8.46 5.15 1.11
C PRO A 88 9.68 6.00 1.41
N MET A 89 9.62 7.27 1.07
CA MET A 89 10.76 8.20 1.15
C MET A 89 10.47 9.32 2.13
N VAL A 90 11.43 9.62 3.00
CA VAL A 90 11.41 10.87 3.76
C VAL A 90 12.14 11.93 2.96
N VAL A 91 11.46 13.04 2.73
CA VAL A 91 11.97 14.18 1.96
C VAL A 91 11.91 15.45 2.79
N ALA A 92 12.77 16.41 2.43
CA ALA A 92 12.77 17.77 3.00
C ALA A 92 13.04 18.79 1.89
N ARG A 93 12.90 20.07 2.19
CA ARG A 93 13.23 21.14 1.25
C ARG A 93 14.69 21.08 0.84
N GLU A 94 14.95 21.29 -0.44
CA GLU A 94 16.31 21.28 -0.99
C GLU A 94 17.11 22.51 -0.55
N ASP A 95 16.46 23.66 -0.43
CA ASP A 95 17.04 24.96 -0.08
C ASP A 95 17.36 25.15 1.41
N SER A 96 17.05 24.16 2.26
CA SER A 96 17.25 24.21 3.71
C SER A 96 18.23 23.14 4.17
N PRO A 97 18.94 23.31 5.29
CA PRO A 97 19.73 22.22 5.87
C PRO A 97 18.89 20.96 6.12
N PRO A 98 19.48 19.74 6.03
CA PRO A 98 18.77 18.52 6.37
C PRO A 98 18.21 18.61 7.79
N PRO A 99 16.90 18.34 8.00
CA PRO A 99 16.32 18.40 9.32
C PRO A 99 16.80 17.21 10.18
N ASP A 100 16.91 17.45 11.49
CA ASP A 100 16.98 16.36 12.47
C ASP A 100 15.58 15.73 12.60
N LEU A 101 15.35 14.59 11.93
CA LEU A 101 14.04 13.94 11.89
C LEU A 101 13.46 13.62 13.27
N VAL A 102 14.29 13.45 14.27
CA VAL A 102 13.87 13.17 15.65
C VAL A 102 13.19 14.37 16.30
N ARG A 103 13.58 15.58 15.87
CA ARG A 103 13.07 16.85 16.41
C ARG A 103 12.11 17.57 15.45
N SER A 104 11.85 16.96 14.32
CA SER A 104 11.05 17.53 13.24
C SER A 104 9.60 17.13 13.33
N THR A 105 8.72 18.01 12.84
CA THR A 105 7.33 17.66 12.53
C THR A 105 7.28 17.10 11.11
N ILE A 106 6.88 15.84 10.99
CA ILE A 106 6.86 15.12 9.72
C ILE A 106 5.42 15.00 9.20
N ALA A 107 5.16 15.46 7.98
CA ALA A 107 3.89 15.22 7.30
C ALA A 107 3.80 13.73 6.89
N VAL A 108 2.74 13.04 7.29
CA VAL A 108 2.55 11.60 7.05
C VAL A 108 1.19 11.33 6.42
N PRO A 109 1.06 10.31 5.55
CA PRO A 109 -0.18 10.01 4.84
C PRO A 109 -1.27 9.37 5.73
N GLY A 110 -0.88 8.81 6.87
CA GLY A 110 -1.78 8.16 7.81
C GLY A 110 -1.02 7.31 8.82
N ARG A 111 -1.59 7.14 10.00
CA ARG A 111 -0.96 6.40 11.11
C ARG A 111 -0.99 4.89 10.93
N LEU A 112 -1.93 4.38 10.14
CA LEU A 112 -2.09 2.96 9.88
C LEU A 112 -1.32 2.48 8.66
N THR A 113 -0.69 3.41 7.91
CA THR A 113 0.11 3.05 6.73
C THR A 113 1.37 2.28 7.11
N SER A 114 1.81 1.35 6.28
CA SER A 114 3.09 0.66 6.45
C SER A 114 4.27 1.63 6.35
N ALA A 115 4.13 2.70 5.60
CA ALA A 115 5.12 3.78 5.55
C ALA A 115 5.33 4.43 6.92
N PHE A 116 4.25 4.68 7.67
CA PHE A 116 4.33 5.21 9.04
C PHE A 116 5.07 4.25 9.97
N LEU A 117 4.74 2.96 9.93
CA LEU A 117 5.44 1.95 10.73
C LEU A 117 6.93 1.86 10.35
N ALA A 118 7.25 1.87 9.05
CA ALA A 118 8.63 1.84 8.58
C ALA A 118 9.43 3.05 9.11
N LEU A 119 8.85 4.25 9.07
CA LEU A 119 9.48 5.45 9.64
C LEU A 119 9.65 5.34 11.16
N ARG A 120 8.66 4.81 11.85
CA ARG A 120 8.73 4.56 13.30
C ARG A 120 9.87 3.60 13.66
N LEU A 121 10.03 2.53 12.87
CA LEU A 121 11.13 1.57 13.04
C LEU A 121 12.49 2.19 12.73
N TYR A 122 12.58 2.99 11.67
CA TYR A 122 13.80 3.71 11.30
C TYR A 122 14.27 4.66 12.41
N LEU A 123 13.35 5.47 12.95
CA LEU A 123 13.65 6.41 14.03
C LEU A 123 13.81 5.73 15.41
N ASN A 124 13.33 4.50 15.55
CA ASN A 124 13.32 3.71 16.78
C ASN A 124 12.73 4.46 17.99
N ARG A 125 11.74 5.33 17.73
CA ARG A 125 11.02 6.13 18.74
C ARG A 125 9.76 6.77 18.20
N GLU A 126 8.95 7.36 19.09
CA GLU A 126 7.90 8.28 18.73
C GLU A 126 8.47 9.55 18.08
N PHE A 127 7.73 10.14 17.16
CA PHE A 127 8.10 11.38 16.48
C PHE A 127 6.88 12.29 16.31
N ASP A 128 7.11 13.59 16.25
CA ASP A 128 6.03 14.55 15.99
C ASP A 128 5.62 14.49 14.53
N HIS A 129 4.31 14.48 14.27
CA HIS A 129 3.79 14.37 12.92
C HIS A 129 2.44 15.09 12.76
N VAL A 130 2.12 15.39 11.52
CA VAL A 130 0.81 15.86 11.08
C VAL A 130 0.30 14.95 9.96
N ILE A 131 -0.97 14.55 10.05
CA ILE A 131 -1.61 13.76 8.99
C ILE A 131 -1.98 14.72 7.87
N VAL A 132 -1.53 14.40 6.66
CA VAL A 132 -1.74 15.18 5.44
C VAL A 132 -2.14 14.22 4.33
N PRO A 133 -3.16 14.52 3.50
CA PRO A 133 -3.44 13.74 2.31
C PRO A 133 -2.15 13.51 1.51
N PHE A 134 -1.91 12.27 1.07
CA PHE A 134 -0.61 11.89 0.54
C PHE A 134 -0.16 12.74 -0.65
N ASP A 135 -1.09 13.17 -1.49
CA ASP A 135 -0.88 14.04 -2.65
C ASP A 135 -0.58 15.51 -2.27
N GLU A 136 -0.94 15.93 -1.05
CA GLU A 136 -0.63 17.26 -0.53
C GLU A 136 0.70 17.33 0.24
N ILE A 137 1.30 16.18 0.60
CA ILE A 137 2.53 16.15 1.40
C ILE A 137 3.68 16.92 0.74
N PRO A 138 3.99 16.74 -0.58
CA PRO A 138 5.07 17.50 -1.21
C PRO A 138 4.87 19.01 -1.06
N ARG A 139 3.65 19.49 -1.29
CA ARG A 139 3.29 20.89 -1.14
C ARG A 139 3.44 21.38 0.30
N ALA A 140 3.00 20.59 1.28
CA ALA A 140 3.10 20.94 2.70
C ALA A 140 4.57 21.12 3.12
N VAL A 141 5.47 20.24 2.64
CA VAL A 141 6.92 20.34 2.90
C VAL A 141 7.52 21.59 2.27
N VAL A 142 7.20 21.85 0.98
CA VAL A 142 7.67 23.07 0.29
C VAL A 142 7.22 24.34 1.02
N GLN A 143 5.96 24.37 1.47
CA GLN A 143 5.41 25.51 2.21
C GLN A 143 5.92 25.60 3.66
N GLY A 144 6.51 24.53 4.19
CA GLY A 144 6.97 24.44 5.58
C GLY A 144 5.81 24.38 6.59
N ARG A 145 4.59 24.12 6.14
CA ARG A 145 3.39 24.07 7.00
C ARG A 145 2.23 23.31 6.38
N TYR A 146 1.31 22.82 7.23
CA TYR A 146 -0.01 22.34 6.86
C TYR A 146 -1.03 22.86 7.89
N GLY A 147 -1.99 23.67 7.47
CA GLY A 147 -2.83 24.43 8.39
C GLY A 147 -1.98 25.31 9.32
N ASP A 148 -2.20 25.18 10.62
CA ASP A 148 -1.46 25.91 11.66
C ASP A 148 -0.21 25.15 12.18
N ARG A 149 0.09 23.95 11.64
CA ARG A 149 1.22 23.12 12.03
C ARG A 149 2.43 23.40 11.12
N SER A 150 3.63 23.54 11.72
CA SER A 150 4.89 23.50 10.96
C SER A 150 5.11 22.10 10.35
N VAL A 151 5.81 22.06 9.20
CA VAL A 151 6.21 20.82 8.53
C VAL A 151 7.67 20.98 8.11
N ASP A 152 8.52 20.13 8.63
CA ASP A 152 9.97 20.14 8.36
C ASP A 152 10.36 19.08 7.31
N ALA A 153 9.65 17.96 7.29
CA ALA A 153 9.86 16.85 6.38
C ALA A 153 8.52 16.19 6.00
N GLY A 154 8.53 15.35 4.97
CA GLY A 154 7.36 14.61 4.52
C GLY A 154 7.68 13.15 4.21
N LEU A 155 6.76 12.26 4.55
CA LEU A 155 6.81 10.85 4.24
C LEU A 155 6.02 10.59 2.95
N LEU A 156 6.71 10.40 1.85
CA LEU A 156 6.10 10.19 0.54
C LEU A 156 5.83 8.70 0.29
N ILE A 157 4.66 8.46 -0.27
CA ILE A 157 4.22 7.17 -0.82
C ILE A 157 3.77 7.39 -2.27
N HIS A 158 3.42 6.32 -2.97
CA HIS A 158 2.89 6.34 -4.33
C HIS A 158 3.81 7.10 -5.32
N GLU A 159 3.24 7.78 -6.31
CA GLU A 159 3.96 8.49 -7.37
C GLU A 159 4.88 9.61 -6.87
N GLY A 160 4.64 10.13 -5.68
CA GLY A 160 5.50 11.15 -5.05
C GLY A 160 6.96 10.69 -4.93
N GLN A 161 7.20 9.39 -4.86
CA GLN A 161 8.54 8.80 -4.84
C GLN A 161 9.31 9.02 -6.16
N LEU A 162 8.62 9.22 -7.27
CA LEU A 162 9.23 9.47 -8.59
C LEU A 162 9.34 10.95 -8.94
N THR A 163 8.55 11.81 -8.31
CA THR A 163 8.37 13.21 -8.72
C THR A 163 8.91 14.24 -7.72
N TYR A 164 9.28 13.85 -6.50
CA TYR A 164 9.68 14.78 -5.42
C TYR A 164 10.79 15.75 -5.82
N ALA A 165 11.78 15.30 -6.59
CA ALA A 165 12.91 16.15 -7.01
C ALA A 165 12.47 17.31 -7.91
N GLN A 166 11.37 17.12 -8.68
CA GLN A 166 10.81 18.17 -9.54
C GLN A 166 10.08 19.26 -8.71
N SER A 167 9.79 18.97 -7.45
CA SER A 167 9.11 19.89 -6.52
C SER A 167 10.09 20.65 -5.60
N GLY A 168 11.39 20.63 -5.87
CA GLY A 168 12.40 21.29 -5.01
C GLY A 168 12.60 20.58 -3.67
N LEU A 169 12.35 19.27 -3.64
CA LEU A 169 12.57 18.41 -2.49
C LEU A 169 13.78 17.52 -2.71
N ARG A 170 14.48 17.24 -1.64
CA ARG A 170 15.57 16.25 -1.62
C ARG A 170 15.22 15.05 -0.77
N LEU A 171 15.78 13.91 -1.14
CA LEU A 171 15.71 12.70 -0.36
C LEU A 171 16.54 12.81 0.91
N ILE A 172 15.94 12.46 2.05
CA ILE A 172 16.63 12.29 3.32
C ILE A 172 16.92 10.80 3.55
N VAL A 173 15.92 9.94 3.41
CA VAL A 173 16.06 8.49 3.50
C VAL A 173 15.01 7.78 2.66
N ASP A 174 15.42 6.70 1.99
CA ASP A 174 14.55 5.69 1.39
C ASP A 174 14.37 4.55 2.41
N LEU A 175 13.16 4.40 2.93
CA LEU A 175 12.87 3.43 3.98
C LEU A 175 12.87 1.99 3.47
N GLY A 176 12.59 1.77 2.19
CA GLY A 176 12.68 0.43 1.59
C GLY A 176 14.12 -0.02 1.44
N ARG A 177 15.00 0.89 0.99
CA ARG A 177 16.44 0.62 0.93
C ARG A 177 17.03 0.37 2.31
N TRP A 178 16.73 1.25 3.28
CA TRP A 178 17.14 1.04 4.67
C TRP A 178 16.69 -0.33 5.21
N TRP A 179 15.42 -0.69 4.98
CA TRP A 179 14.88 -1.97 5.45
C TRP A 179 15.59 -3.17 4.81
N THR A 180 15.88 -3.10 3.51
CA THR A 180 16.61 -4.15 2.80
C THR A 180 18.04 -4.28 3.32
N ASP A 181 18.73 -3.16 3.59
CA ASP A 181 20.08 -3.15 4.15
C ASP A 181 20.11 -3.76 5.57
N GLU A 182 19.08 -3.52 6.39
CA GLU A 182 18.96 -4.03 7.76
C GLU A 182 18.55 -5.50 7.86
N THR A 183 17.74 -5.99 6.90
CA THR A 183 17.07 -7.29 7.06
C THR A 183 17.38 -8.29 5.95
N GLY A 184 17.84 -7.82 4.80
CA GLY A 184 17.93 -8.61 3.58
C GLY A 184 16.57 -8.97 2.96
N LEU A 185 15.46 -8.38 3.46
CA LEU A 185 14.08 -8.67 3.03
C LEU A 185 13.47 -7.47 2.32
N PRO A 186 12.47 -7.68 1.42
CA PRO A 186 11.69 -6.58 0.88
C PRO A 186 10.86 -5.91 1.98
N LEU A 187 10.60 -4.60 1.88
CA LEU A 187 9.71 -3.89 2.79
C LEU A 187 8.26 -4.18 2.42
N PRO A 188 7.46 -4.82 3.29
CA PRO A 188 6.06 -5.08 3.00
C PRO A 188 5.23 -3.81 3.20
N LEU A 189 4.54 -3.36 2.15
CA LEU A 189 3.77 -2.13 2.16
C LEU A 189 2.27 -2.39 2.26
N GLY A 190 1.73 -3.15 1.32
CA GLY A 190 0.32 -3.45 1.24
C GLY A 190 0.05 -4.89 0.80
N ALA A 191 -1.15 -5.32 1.05
CA ALA A 191 -1.68 -6.60 0.59
C ALA A 191 -3.19 -6.49 0.37
N ASN A 192 -3.74 -7.44 -0.38
CA ASN A 192 -5.18 -7.64 -0.42
C ASN A 192 -5.60 -8.65 0.66
N ALA A 193 -6.73 -8.41 1.29
CA ALA A 193 -7.25 -9.25 2.36
C ALA A 193 -8.75 -9.51 2.20
N VAL A 194 -9.16 -10.74 2.47
CA VAL A 194 -10.55 -11.20 2.40
C VAL A 194 -11.11 -11.30 3.80
N ARG A 195 -12.36 -10.89 3.99
CA ARG A 195 -13.05 -10.99 5.29
C ARG A 195 -13.33 -12.45 5.66
N LYS A 196 -12.88 -12.86 6.85
CA LYS A 196 -12.89 -14.28 7.29
C LYS A 196 -14.29 -14.89 7.43
N ASP A 197 -15.31 -14.09 7.73
CA ASP A 197 -16.69 -14.56 7.89
C ASP A 197 -17.34 -15.06 6.60
N LEU A 198 -16.74 -14.78 5.44
CA LEU A 198 -17.16 -15.31 4.15
C LEU A 198 -16.87 -16.82 3.99
N GLY A 199 -16.01 -17.34 4.84
CA GLY A 199 -15.60 -18.74 4.84
C GLY A 199 -14.47 -19.06 3.85
N PRO A 200 -13.81 -20.22 4.04
CA PRO A 200 -12.58 -20.56 3.32
C PRO A 200 -12.80 -20.82 1.82
N GLU A 201 -13.99 -21.30 1.42
CA GLU A 201 -14.30 -21.53 0.00
C GLU A 201 -14.34 -20.20 -0.78
N VAL A 202 -15.09 -19.21 -0.26
CA VAL A 202 -15.18 -17.88 -0.87
C VAL A 202 -13.81 -17.20 -0.89
N ALA A 203 -13.04 -17.29 0.20
CA ALA A 203 -11.71 -16.72 0.28
C ALA A 203 -10.78 -17.28 -0.82
N ARG A 204 -10.75 -18.61 -1.01
CA ARG A 204 -9.96 -19.24 -2.08
C ARG A 204 -10.41 -18.83 -3.48
N ASP A 205 -11.72 -18.77 -3.71
CA ASP A 205 -12.25 -18.35 -5.01
C ASP A 205 -11.85 -16.90 -5.33
N VAL A 206 -11.99 -16.01 -4.35
CA VAL A 206 -11.63 -14.58 -4.50
C VAL A 206 -10.15 -14.41 -4.74
N ASP A 207 -9.28 -15.09 -3.98
CA ASP A 207 -7.82 -15.07 -4.16
C ASP A 207 -7.41 -15.54 -5.57
N ARG A 208 -7.99 -16.67 -6.02
CA ARG A 208 -7.76 -17.18 -7.37
C ARG A 208 -8.20 -16.21 -8.46
N ILE A 209 -9.38 -15.60 -8.32
CA ILE A 209 -9.90 -14.63 -9.30
C ILE A 209 -9.04 -13.37 -9.31
N LEU A 210 -8.57 -12.89 -8.15
CA LEU A 210 -7.64 -11.77 -8.08
C LEU A 210 -6.34 -12.10 -8.79
N LEU A 211 -5.76 -13.28 -8.56
CA LEU A 211 -4.56 -13.73 -9.24
C LEU A 211 -4.75 -13.77 -10.77
N GLU A 212 -5.91 -14.24 -11.25
CA GLU A 212 -6.24 -14.24 -12.67
C GLU A 212 -6.32 -12.80 -13.23
N SER A 213 -6.87 -11.85 -12.46
CA SER A 213 -6.90 -10.43 -12.85
C SER A 213 -5.50 -9.85 -13.00
N ILE A 214 -4.62 -10.10 -12.04
CA ILE A 214 -3.22 -9.65 -12.08
C ILE A 214 -2.50 -10.23 -13.29
N ARG A 215 -2.62 -11.55 -13.51
CA ARG A 215 -2.04 -12.24 -14.66
C ARG A 215 -2.53 -11.69 -15.99
N TYR A 216 -3.84 -11.43 -16.09
CA TYR A 216 -4.42 -10.83 -17.28
C TYR A 216 -3.82 -9.44 -17.56
N GLY A 217 -3.73 -8.59 -16.53
CA GLY A 217 -3.11 -7.27 -16.65
C GLY A 217 -1.66 -7.35 -17.14
N LEU A 218 -0.86 -8.28 -16.59
CA LEU A 218 0.54 -8.48 -17.02
C LEU A 218 0.65 -9.00 -18.46
N GLN A 219 -0.26 -9.87 -18.88
CA GLN A 219 -0.31 -10.39 -20.28
C GLN A 219 -0.83 -9.37 -21.28
N HIS A 220 -1.67 -8.43 -20.85
CA HIS A 220 -2.30 -7.38 -21.67
C HIS A 220 -1.83 -6.00 -21.18
N ARG A 221 -0.50 -5.86 -20.97
CA ARG A 221 0.11 -4.74 -20.27
C ARG A 221 -0.28 -3.38 -20.84
N GLU A 222 -0.33 -3.24 -22.16
CA GLU A 222 -0.70 -1.96 -22.82
C GLU A 222 -2.13 -1.52 -22.48
N GLU A 223 -3.10 -2.44 -22.54
CA GLU A 223 -4.50 -2.14 -22.19
C GLU A 223 -4.66 -1.83 -20.70
N ALA A 224 -4.01 -2.63 -19.85
CA ALA A 224 -4.05 -2.45 -18.39
C ALA A 224 -3.38 -1.15 -17.97
N LEU A 225 -2.26 -0.77 -18.61
CA LEU A 225 -1.56 0.48 -18.36
C LEU A 225 -2.39 1.69 -18.82
N ALA A 226 -3.02 1.62 -20.00
CA ALA A 226 -3.91 2.66 -20.48
C ALA A 226 -5.12 2.89 -19.55
N TYR A 227 -5.60 1.82 -18.90
CA TYR A 227 -6.62 1.93 -17.87
C TYR A 227 -6.05 2.55 -16.58
N ALA A 228 -4.90 2.08 -16.12
CA ALA A 228 -4.24 2.56 -14.91
C ALA A 228 -3.85 4.05 -14.98
N GLN A 229 -3.47 4.55 -16.16
CA GLN A 229 -3.15 5.97 -16.38
C GLN A 229 -4.29 6.92 -16.04
N GLN A 230 -5.55 6.48 -16.10
CA GLN A 230 -6.71 7.30 -15.72
C GLN A 230 -6.66 7.69 -14.22
N TYR A 231 -5.84 7.00 -13.44
CA TYR A 231 -5.66 7.19 -12.00
C TYR A 231 -4.26 7.75 -11.67
N GLY A 232 -3.36 7.86 -12.65
CA GLY A 232 -2.04 8.46 -12.49
C GLY A 232 -2.13 9.98 -12.46
N ARG A 233 -1.96 10.58 -11.29
CA ARG A 233 -1.96 12.03 -11.12
C ARG A 233 -0.67 12.61 -11.70
N ASP A 234 -0.79 13.39 -12.78
CA ASP A 234 0.33 14.09 -13.45
C ASP A 234 1.49 13.18 -13.91
N LEU A 235 1.24 11.87 -14.06
CA LEU A 235 2.22 10.93 -14.61
C LEU A 235 2.07 10.84 -16.14
N ASP A 236 3.17 11.01 -16.84
CA ASP A 236 3.25 10.57 -18.24
C ASP A 236 3.24 9.04 -18.34
N THR A 237 3.07 8.51 -19.55
CA THR A 237 2.98 7.06 -19.77
C THR A 237 4.23 6.31 -19.29
N ALA A 238 5.42 6.88 -19.44
CA ALA A 238 6.67 6.23 -19.06
C ALA A 238 6.83 6.17 -17.53
N LEU A 239 6.45 7.24 -16.82
CA LEU A 239 6.46 7.27 -15.35
C LEU A 239 5.37 6.36 -14.77
N ALA A 240 4.18 6.31 -15.37
CA ALA A 240 3.11 5.40 -14.96
C ALA A 240 3.52 3.93 -15.14
N ASP A 241 4.14 3.58 -16.29
CA ASP A 241 4.66 2.24 -16.54
C ASP A 241 5.77 1.85 -15.55
N ARG A 242 6.68 2.80 -15.26
CA ARG A 242 7.72 2.60 -14.24
C ARG A 242 7.11 2.38 -12.86
N PHE A 243 6.13 3.20 -12.47
CA PHE A 243 5.47 3.09 -11.17
C PHE A 243 4.74 1.74 -11.03
N VAL A 244 3.95 1.36 -12.04
CA VAL A 244 3.31 0.05 -12.08
C VAL A 244 4.34 -1.07 -11.98
N GLY A 245 5.47 -1.00 -12.70
CA GLY A 245 6.53 -2.01 -12.65
C GLY A 245 7.22 -2.13 -11.28
N MET A 246 7.24 -1.08 -10.47
CA MET A 246 7.75 -1.14 -9.09
C MET A 246 6.85 -1.99 -8.20
N TYR A 247 5.53 -1.91 -8.33
CA TYR A 247 4.59 -2.49 -7.39
C TYR A 247 3.77 -3.65 -7.94
N VAL A 248 3.73 -3.84 -9.27
CA VAL A 248 3.09 -4.99 -9.91
C VAL A 248 4.15 -5.84 -10.60
N ASN A 249 4.63 -6.84 -9.90
CA ASN A 249 5.77 -7.69 -10.26
C ASN A 249 5.62 -9.11 -9.69
N ASP A 250 6.69 -9.86 -9.58
CA ASP A 250 6.66 -11.25 -9.07
C ASP A 250 6.10 -11.35 -7.65
N TRP A 251 6.37 -10.36 -6.78
CA TRP A 251 5.81 -10.30 -5.44
C TRP A 251 4.28 -10.15 -5.46
N THR A 252 3.75 -9.50 -6.47
CA THR A 252 2.30 -9.31 -6.64
C THR A 252 1.63 -10.61 -7.08
N LEU A 253 2.34 -11.46 -7.83
CA LEU A 253 1.83 -12.77 -8.25
C LEU A 253 1.83 -13.78 -7.10
N ASP A 254 2.85 -13.77 -6.27
CA ASP A 254 2.97 -14.65 -5.09
C ASP A 254 3.95 -14.03 -4.09
N PHE A 255 3.54 -13.92 -2.85
CA PHE A 255 4.43 -13.51 -1.76
C PHE A 255 5.65 -14.43 -1.61
N GLY A 256 5.51 -15.69 -1.91
CA GLY A 256 6.52 -16.70 -1.68
C GLY A 256 6.98 -16.79 -0.21
N PRO A 257 7.90 -17.69 0.12
CA PRO A 257 8.41 -17.82 1.49
C PRO A 257 9.10 -16.54 1.98
N ARG A 258 9.85 -15.86 1.09
CA ARG A 258 10.61 -14.64 1.45
C ARG A 258 9.68 -13.46 1.75
N GLY A 259 8.61 -13.25 0.96
CA GLY A 259 7.62 -12.20 1.21
C GLY A 259 6.81 -12.46 2.49
N ARG A 260 6.42 -13.71 2.75
CA ARG A 260 5.75 -14.09 4.02
C ARG A 260 6.66 -13.86 5.22
N THR A 261 7.95 -14.19 5.12
CA THR A 261 8.96 -13.89 6.15
C THR A 261 9.09 -12.38 6.37
N ALA A 262 9.09 -11.58 5.30
CA ALA A 262 9.17 -10.13 5.39
C ALA A 262 7.99 -9.53 6.16
N ILE A 263 6.77 -9.99 5.88
CA ILE A 263 5.57 -9.54 6.60
C ILE A 263 5.65 -9.91 8.09
N ALA A 264 6.03 -11.15 8.39
CA ALA A 264 6.17 -11.61 9.78
C ALA A 264 7.22 -10.80 10.54
N GLU A 265 8.39 -10.53 9.92
CA GLU A 265 9.47 -9.74 10.53
C GLU A 265 9.06 -8.28 10.75
N PHE A 266 8.36 -7.69 9.79
CA PHE A 266 7.90 -6.31 9.90
C PHE A 266 6.89 -6.12 11.04
N LEU A 267 5.94 -7.04 11.17
CA LEU A 267 4.96 -7.04 12.25
C LEU A 267 5.61 -7.34 13.62
N ARG A 268 6.58 -8.26 13.65
CA ARG A 268 7.34 -8.57 14.87
C ARG A 268 8.08 -7.34 15.40
N ARG A 269 8.84 -6.66 14.53
CA ARG A 269 9.54 -5.41 14.90
C ARG A 269 8.57 -4.31 15.28
N GLY A 270 7.43 -4.20 14.57
CA GLY A 270 6.37 -3.27 14.94
C GLY A 270 5.82 -3.49 16.35
N PHE A 271 5.67 -4.74 16.77
CA PHE A 271 5.29 -5.09 18.13
C PHE A 271 6.39 -4.76 19.14
N GLU A 272 7.64 -5.12 18.85
CA GLU A 272 8.78 -4.86 19.74
C GLU A 272 9.03 -3.37 19.98
N CYS A 273 8.79 -2.51 18.98
CA CYS A 273 8.91 -1.05 19.16
C CYS A 273 7.64 -0.40 19.74
N GLY A 274 6.61 -1.19 20.08
CA GLY A 274 5.34 -0.71 20.65
C GLY A 274 4.42 0.02 19.70
N ALA A 275 4.66 -0.06 18.38
CA ALA A 275 3.78 0.53 17.36
C ALA A 275 2.60 -0.39 17.02
N VAL A 276 2.75 -1.69 17.20
CA VAL A 276 1.71 -2.71 17.03
C VAL A 276 1.32 -3.23 18.41
N PRO A 277 0.02 -3.26 18.77
CA PRO A 277 -0.42 -3.49 20.16
C PRO A 277 -0.28 -4.93 20.65
N ARG A 278 -0.16 -5.90 19.73
CA ARG A 278 -0.01 -7.33 20.04
C ARG A 278 0.88 -8.02 19.01
N ALA A 279 1.50 -9.11 19.42
CA ALA A 279 2.19 -9.99 18.49
C ALA A 279 1.17 -10.64 17.54
N VAL A 280 1.43 -10.57 16.23
CA VAL A 280 0.56 -11.10 15.18
C VAL A 280 1.37 -12.03 14.29
N THR A 281 0.85 -13.24 14.10
CA THR A 281 1.30 -14.14 13.03
C THR A 281 0.43 -13.90 11.80
N PRO A 282 0.99 -13.49 10.66
CA PRO A 282 0.19 -13.28 9.46
C PRO A 282 -0.39 -14.59 8.96
N GLU A 283 -1.70 -14.58 8.67
CA GLU A 283 -2.44 -15.72 8.12
C GLU A 283 -2.72 -15.48 6.65
N PHE A 284 -2.47 -16.49 5.83
CA PHE A 284 -2.71 -16.48 4.39
C PHE A 284 -3.77 -17.52 4.02
N ILE A 285 -4.50 -17.25 2.94
CA ILE A 285 -5.51 -18.17 2.39
C ILE A 285 -4.82 -19.50 2.02
N THR A 286 -5.44 -20.64 2.43
CA THR A 286 -4.95 -22.01 2.22
C THR A 286 -5.91 -22.82 1.35
#